data_fd74001e06a309b08e49e5e24a36beda
#
_entry.id   fd74001e06a309b08e49e5e24a36beda
#
_cell.length_a   1.000
_cell.length_b   1.000
_cell.length_c   1.000
_cell.angle_alpha   90.00
_cell.angle_beta   90.00
_cell.angle_gamma   90.00
#
_symmetry.space_group_name_H-M   'P 1'
#
loop_
_entity.id
_entity.type
_entity.pdbx_description
1 polymer ?
#
loop_
_entity_poly.entity_id
_entity_poly.type
_entity_poly.pdbx_seq_one_letter_code
_entity_poly.pdbx_strand_id
1 'polypeptide(L)'
;MSEYVLSLNPCIPPLGSHDGSAVLFRDGDVVFGIEEERLVRQKHAPETFPAESVRACLDAEGIELADVRAVTIPWQPELFRKSLPQTLRQVTSTPRSLPERLRLTGWGIKYSLGPSVTSTSLVTDRLEDIGGPVPPVETHPHHLSHAASAFYPSPFDRALVLTMDGRGEHDATNVWEGTETGIEHRREYAFPNSWGFLYAAVTKYLGFRPWNGEGKVMGLAPYGTRNRDIESRLRGVIDTGVDYDVTGLVTESVQRTVTELEALFDRPRRTEPGTFTDWEKDLAHAVQTLLEETVTSIVATYCRRFDVDTVALAGGVALNCKMNKRVMEVDAVDRTFVQPVAADAGSAIGAGMLEYSPADIEPMSTVYWGPSYDTETIEAALRTNKIEFTRADDIAGTVAERVADGELVGWFQGRTEMGPRALGNRSIVADPRTEASLDRVNRYVKHREEWRPFAPSMLAEAMGDFLVDPEPAPYMVKTFDVRADARDRIPAVVHPADGTTRPQSVRREQNPLYYDLIDAFAELTGVPAVLNTSFNDNGEPIVNRPAEAIKDFFGMGLDAVALNDILVEKPVTDG
;
A
#
# COMPACT_ATOMS: atom_id res chain seq x y z
N MET A 1 4.98 34.35 6.39
CA MET A 1 4.25 33.38 7.22
C MET A 1 4.22 32.12 6.39
N SER A 2 4.54 30.99 6.97
CA SER A 2 4.45 29.70 6.28
C SER A 2 3.01 29.43 5.88
N GLU A 3 2.81 28.83 4.72
CA GLU A 3 1.51 28.52 4.15
C GLU A 3 1.20 27.03 4.36
N TYR A 4 0.12 26.73 5.07
CA TYR A 4 -0.30 25.36 5.30
C TYR A 4 -1.45 24.94 4.39
N VAL A 5 -1.37 23.70 3.87
CA VAL A 5 -2.45 23.00 3.17
C VAL A 5 -2.70 21.67 3.89
N LEU A 6 -3.93 21.41 4.25
CA LEU A 6 -4.35 20.13 4.82
C LEU A 6 -5.04 19.30 3.74
N SER A 7 -4.46 18.17 3.40
CA SER A 7 -5.04 17.25 2.43
C SER A 7 -5.55 16.00 3.12
N LEU A 8 -6.74 15.51 2.73
CA LEU A 8 -7.31 14.32 3.36
C LEU A 8 -8.09 13.46 2.38
N ASN A 9 -7.98 12.12 2.53
CA ASN A 9 -8.92 11.18 1.93
C ASN A 9 -10.10 11.02 2.91
N PRO A 10 -11.30 11.54 2.58
CA PRO A 10 -12.38 11.70 3.56
C PRO A 10 -13.02 10.39 4.00
N CYS A 11 -12.90 9.32 3.22
CA CYS A 11 -13.44 7.99 3.55
C CYS A 11 -14.94 8.00 3.95
N ILE A 12 -15.73 8.88 3.32
CA ILE A 12 -17.17 9.00 3.51
C ILE A 12 -17.87 8.66 2.19
N PRO A 13 -18.64 7.55 2.08
CA PRO A 13 -19.32 7.24 0.85
C PRO A 13 -20.21 8.40 0.33
N PRO A 14 -20.11 8.80 -0.95
CA PRO A 14 -19.39 8.15 -2.04
C PRO A 14 -17.92 8.56 -2.20
N LEU A 15 -17.40 9.46 -1.37
CA LEU A 15 -16.03 10.00 -1.42
C LEU A 15 -15.05 9.05 -0.70
N GLY A 16 -14.82 7.88 -1.28
CA GLY A 16 -14.03 6.81 -0.65
C GLY A 16 -14.82 5.97 0.36
N SER A 17 -14.33 4.79 0.68
CA SER A 17 -14.94 3.86 1.63
C SER A 17 -13.97 3.18 2.59
N HIS A 18 -12.66 3.39 2.40
CA HIS A 18 -11.57 2.84 3.20
C HIS A 18 -10.32 3.71 3.08
N ASP A 19 -9.34 3.46 3.94
CA ASP A 19 -8.03 4.10 3.94
C ASP A 19 -8.10 5.63 4.12
N GLY A 20 -8.96 6.10 5.05
CA GLY A 20 -8.97 7.50 5.47
C GLY A 20 -7.59 7.94 5.94
N SER A 21 -7.15 9.15 5.56
CA SER A 21 -5.83 9.69 5.90
C SER A 21 -5.86 11.21 5.90
N ALA A 22 -4.90 11.83 6.59
CA ALA A 22 -4.62 13.26 6.46
C ALA A 22 -3.12 13.51 6.30
N VAL A 23 -2.79 14.52 5.51
CA VAL A 23 -1.43 14.96 5.21
C VAL A 23 -1.37 16.48 5.31
N LEU A 24 -0.43 17.00 6.08
CA LEU A 24 -0.20 18.43 6.25
C LEU A 24 1.03 18.85 5.44
N PHE A 25 0.82 19.82 4.61
CA PHE A 25 1.87 20.48 3.83
C PHE A 25 2.20 21.84 4.44
N ARG A 26 3.47 22.20 4.39
CA ARG A 26 3.98 23.53 4.69
C ARG A 26 4.92 23.98 3.57
N ASP A 27 4.54 25.05 2.88
CA ASP A 27 5.33 25.64 1.79
C ASP A 27 5.70 24.64 0.67
N GLY A 28 4.85 23.61 0.42
CA GLY A 28 5.05 22.55 -0.58
C GLY A 28 5.58 21.23 -0.02
N ASP A 29 6.18 21.23 1.16
CA ASP A 29 6.75 20.03 1.80
C ASP A 29 5.72 19.31 2.67
N VAL A 30 5.74 17.97 2.65
CA VAL A 30 4.98 17.18 3.60
C VAL A 30 5.65 17.24 4.97
N VAL A 31 5.00 17.90 5.95
CA VAL A 31 5.52 18.02 7.32
C VAL A 31 4.95 16.96 8.26
N PHE A 32 3.73 16.49 8.00
CA PHE A 32 3.10 15.40 8.74
C PHE A 32 2.10 14.64 7.88
N GLY A 33 1.92 13.34 8.14
CA GLY A 33 0.94 12.52 7.43
C GLY A 33 0.72 11.17 8.12
N ILE A 34 -0.55 10.74 8.21
CA ILE A 34 -0.90 9.47 8.85
C ILE A 34 -2.25 8.95 8.37
N GLU A 35 -2.41 7.63 8.35
CA GLU A 35 -3.68 6.96 8.11
C GLU A 35 -4.50 6.88 9.40
N GLU A 36 -5.82 7.07 9.28
CA GLU A 36 -6.77 6.98 10.38
C GLU A 36 -6.74 5.62 11.08
N GLU A 37 -6.52 4.53 10.33
CA GLU A 37 -6.40 3.18 10.88
C GLU A 37 -5.37 3.07 12.02
N ARG A 38 -4.27 3.85 11.92
CA ARG A 38 -3.19 3.87 12.92
C ARG A 38 -3.61 4.47 14.24
N LEU A 39 -4.55 5.41 14.22
CA LEU A 39 -5.01 6.17 15.39
C LEU A 39 -6.23 5.52 16.04
N VAL A 40 -7.20 5.05 15.22
CA VAL A 40 -8.42 4.40 15.72
C VAL A 40 -8.27 2.90 15.95
N ARG A 41 -7.12 2.32 15.57
CA ARG A 41 -6.77 0.89 15.69
C ARG A 41 -7.74 -0.05 14.96
N GLN A 42 -8.32 0.40 13.87
CA GLN A 42 -9.19 -0.40 13.02
C GLN A 42 -8.61 -0.48 11.61
N LYS A 43 -8.23 -1.68 11.17
CA LYS A 43 -7.60 -1.92 9.86
C LYS A 43 -8.45 -1.35 8.73
N HIS A 44 -7.83 -0.49 7.89
CA HIS A 44 -8.44 0.30 6.81
C HIS A 44 -9.49 1.33 7.24
N ALA A 45 -9.83 1.45 8.54
CA ALA A 45 -10.82 2.40 9.09
C ALA A 45 -12.04 2.60 8.15
N PRO A 46 -12.79 1.54 7.77
CA PRO A 46 -13.82 1.62 6.73
C PRO A 46 -14.92 2.59 7.13
N GLU A 47 -15.33 3.43 6.16
CA GLU A 47 -16.39 4.44 6.30
C GLU A 47 -16.17 5.39 7.51
N THR A 48 -14.90 5.59 7.90
CA THR A 48 -14.51 6.44 9.03
C THR A 48 -13.82 7.70 8.52
N PHE A 49 -14.41 8.86 8.79
CA PHE A 49 -13.78 10.15 8.50
C PHE A 49 -12.46 10.29 9.29
N PRO A 50 -11.36 10.78 8.68
CA PRO A 50 -10.05 10.81 9.31
C PRO A 50 -9.89 11.95 10.34
N ALA A 51 -10.80 12.03 11.32
CA ALA A 51 -10.82 13.11 12.31
C ALA A 51 -9.59 13.10 13.22
N GLU A 52 -9.14 11.90 13.63
CA GLU A 52 -7.96 11.80 14.49
C GLU A 52 -6.68 12.11 13.69
N SER A 53 -6.63 11.73 12.41
CA SER A 53 -5.51 12.08 11.53
C SER A 53 -5.43 13.60 11.29
N VAL A 54 -6.57 14.27 11.12
CA VAL A 54 -6.62 15.74 11.01
C VAL A 54 -6.13 16.39 12.30
N ARG A 55 -6.60 15.97 13.47
CA ARG A 55 -6.12 16.49 14.75
C ARG A 55 -4.61 16.28 14.91
N ALA A 56 -4.12 15.09 14.59
CA ALA A 56 -2.69 14.80 14.69
C ALA A 56 -1.84 15.68 13.74
N CYS A 57 -2.35 16.01 12.55
CA CYS A 57 -1.70 16.95 11.64
C CYS A 57 -1.60 18.35 12.23
N LEU A 58 -2.69 18.87 12.79
CA LEU A 58 -2.73 20.20 13.39
C LEU A 58 -1.87 20.27 14.66
N ASP A 59 -1.95 19.27 15.52
CA ASP A 59 -1.17 19.17 16.76
C ASP A 59 0.34 19.11 16.49
N ALA A 60 0.77 18.45 15.40
CA ALA A 60 2.17 18.29 15.05
C ALA A 60 2.89 19.63 14.78
N GLU A 61 2.19 20.61 14.24
CA GLU A 61 2.71 21.95 13.96
C GLU A 61 2.20 22.99 14.98
N GLY A 62 1.33 22.60 15.93
CA GLY A 62 0.75 23.49 16.95
C GLY A 62 -0.12 24.59 16.34
N ILE A 63 -0.87 24.26 15.28
CA ILE A 63 -1.78 25.15 14.56
C ILE A 63 -3.24 24.74 14.72
N GLU A 64 -4.16 25.66 14.42
CA GLU A 64 -5.59 25.40 14.35
C GLU A 64 -6.04 25.26 12.88
N LEU A 65 -7.23 24.69 12.67
CA LEU A 65 -7.81 24.54 11.33
C LEU A 65 -7.94 25.89 10.60
N ALA A 66 -8.12 26.98 11.34
CA ALA A 66 -8.18 28.34 10.81
C ALA A 66 -6.84 28.86 10.23
N ASP A 67 -5.71 28.26 10.61
CA ASP A 67 -4.38 28.66 10.13
C ASP A 67 -4.05 27.98 8.78
N VAL A 68 -4.89 27.03 8.34
CA VAL A 68 -4.71 26.31 7.08
C VAL A 68 -5.33 27.13 5.94
N ARG A 69 -4.58 27.33 4.85
CA ARG A 69 -5.05 28.09 3.67
C ARG A 69 -6.22 27.40 2.97
N ALA A 70 -6.12 26.10 2.80
CA ALA A 70 -7.13 25.28 2.13
C ALA A 70 -7.11 23.86 2.67
N VAL A 71 -8.27 23.21 2.66
CA VAL A 71 -8.40 21.76 2.78
C VAL A 71 -8.57 21.18 1.37
N THR A 72 -7.85 20.10 1.03
CA THR A 72 -7.98 19.45 -0.26
C THR A 72 -8.45 18.01 -0.12
N ILE A 73 -9.22 17.54 -1.10
CA ILE A 73 -9.68 16.14 -1.16
C ILE A 73 -9.46 15.55 -2.55
N PRO A 74 -9.07 14.25 -2.64
CA PRO A 74 -8.82 13.55 -3.89
C PRO A 74 -10.11 13.00 -4.52
N TRP A 75 -11.19 13.74 -4.49
CA TRP A 75 -12.48 13.39 -5.04
C TRP A 75 -13.17 14.64 -5.60
N GLN A 76 -13.56 14.59 -6.87
CA GLN A 76 -14.28 15.69 -7.51
C GLN A 76 -15.75 15.29 -7.69
N PRO A 77 -16.65 15.74 -6.81
CA PRO A 77 -18.04 15.28 -6.77
C PRO A 77 -18.80 15.38 -8.10
N GLU A 78 -18.52 16.40 -8.90
CA GLU A 78 -19.19 16.61 -10.20
C GLU A 78 -18.90 15.51 -11.21
N LEU A 79 -17.76 14.81 -11.10
CA LEU A 79 -17.36 13.76 -12.03
C LEU A 79 -18.19 12.47 -11.86
N PHE A 80 -18.78 12.24 -10.69
CA PHE A 80 -19.67 11.08 -10.49
C PHE A 80 -20.84 11.05 -11.48
N ARG A 81 -21.25 12.20 -12.01
CA ARG A 81 -22.30 12.27 -13.05
C ARG A 81 -21.93 11.52 -14.32
N LYS A 82 -20.62 11.43 -14.65
CA LYS A 82 -20.13 10.70 -15.82
C LYS A 82 -20.35 9.18 -15.71
N SER A 83 -20.55 8.64 -14.51
CA SER A 83 -20.84 7.21 -14.29
C SER A 83 -22.28 6.81 -14.66
N LEU A 84 -23.22 7.77 -14.80
CA LEU A 84 -24.62 7.47 -15.06
C LEU A 84 -24.87 6.73 -16.39
N PRO A 85 -24.28 7.13 -17.54
CA PRO A 85 -24.45 6.40 -18.79
C PRO A 85 -23.96 4.96 -18.72
N GLN A 86 -22.88 4.72 -17.99
CA GLN A 86 -22.30 3.39 -17.80
C GLN A 86 -23.22 2.51 -16.95
N THR A 87 -23.74 3.03 -15.84
CA THR A 87 -24.74 2.36 -15.01
C THR A 87 -25.99 1.99 -15.81
N LEU A 88 -26.49 2.90 -16.65
CA LEU A 88 -27.64 2.63 -17.52
C LEU A 88 -27.35 1.54 -18.56
N ARG A 89 -26.14 1.52 -19.14
CA ARG A 89 -25.73 0.44 -20.06
C ARG A 89 -25.70 -0.90 -19.33
N GLN A 90 -25.14 -0.98 -18.13
CA GLN A 90 -25.11 -2.21 -17.33
C GLN A 90 -26.50 -2.74 -16.98
N VAL A 91 -27.44 -1.83 -16.68
CA VAL A 91 -28.86 -2.21 -16.42
C VAL A 91 -29.52 -2.83 -17.66
N THR A 92 -29.11 -2.42 -18.87
CA THR A 92 -29.74 -2.86 -20.13
C THR A 92 -29.02 -4.05 -20.78
N SER A 93 -27.72 -4.16 -20.65
CA SER A 93 -26.88 -5.16 -21.36
C SER A 93 -26.83 -6.53 -20.70
N THR A 94 -27.09 -6.63 -19.39
CA THR A 94 -27.00 -7.89 -18.65
C THR A 94 -28.39 -8.47 -18.36
N PRO A 95 -28.63 -9.80 -18.49
CA PRO A 95 -29.87 -10.42 -18.09
C PRO A 95 -30.11 -10.27 -16.59
N ARG A 96 -31.07 -9.46 -16.20
CA ARG A 96 -31.38 -9.15 -14.78
C ARG A 96 -32.85 -9.18 -14.54
N SER A 97 -33.27 -9.55 -13.35
CA SER A 97 -34.64 -9.43 -12.89
C SER A 97 -35.05 -7.95 -12.79
N LEU A 98 -36.35 -7.67 -12.97
CA LEU A 98 -36.88 -6.32 -12.88
C LEU A 98 -36.54 -5.62 -11.53
N PRO A 99 -36.65 -6.29 -10.36
CA PRO A 99 -36.23 -5.69 -9.09
C PRO A 99 -34.76 -5.28 -9.03
N GLU A 100 -33.86 -6.08 -9.62
CA GLU A 100 -32.43 -5.77 -9.69
C GLU A 100 -32.15 -4.57 -10.58
N ARG A 101 -32.81 -4.49 -11.74
CA ARG A 101 -32.71 -3.33 -12.64
C ARG A 101 -33.15 -2.04 -11.95
N LEU A 102 -34.29 -2.07 -11.25
CA LEU A 102 -34.81 -0.92 -10.50
C LEU A 102 -33.85 -0.50 -9.38
N ARG A 103 -33.30 -1.47 -8.65
CA ARG A 103 -32.33 -1.20 -7.57
C ARG A 103 -31.06 -0.56 -8.11
N LEU A 104 -30.50 -1.08 -9.21
CA LEU A 104 -29.29 -0.54 -9.84
C LEU A 104 -29.50 0.84 -10.42
N THR A 105 -30.63 1.05 -11.08
CA THR A 105 -31.00 2.39 -11.59
C THR A 105 -31.12 3.38 -10.43
N GLY A 106 -31.81 3.01 -9.36
CA GLY A 106 -31.91 3.82 -8.14
C GLY A 106 -30.57 4.11 -7.48
N TRP A 107 -29.72 3.10 -7.41
CA TRP A 107 -28.35 3.25 -6.90
C TRP A 107 -27.53 4.20 -7.81
N GLY A 108 -27.53 3.97 -9.12
CA GLY A 108 -26.82 4.83 -10.08
C GLY A 108 -27.29 6.28 -10.03
N ILE A 109 -28.60 6.52 -9.91
CA ILE A 109 -29.15 7.89 -9.75
C ILE A 109 -28.67 8.49 -8.42
N LYS A 110 -28.75 7.75 -7.32
CA LYS A 110 -28.30 8.22 -6.00
C LYS A 110 -26.82 8.61 -6.02
N TYR A 111 -25.97 7.76 -6.60
CA TYR A 111 -24.51 7.96 -6.64
C TYR A 111 -24.04 8.92 -7.73
N SER A 112 -24.86 9.22 -8.74
CA SER A 112 -24.48 10.16 -9.80
C SER A 112 -25.14 11.54 -9.67
N LEU A 113 -26.28 11.64 -8.99
CA LEU A 113 -27.09 12.86 -8.94
C LEU A 113 -27.59 13.22 -7.54
N GLY A 114 -27.25 12.43 -6.51
CA GLY A 114 -27.66 12.71 -5.12
C GLY A 114 -27.02 14.00 -4.58
N PRO A 115 -27.68 14.74 -3.68
CA PRO A 115 -27.13 15.96 -3.07
C PRO A 115 -25.79 15.71 -2.36
N SER A 116 -25.61 14.56 -1.74
CA SER A 116 -24.37 14.13 -1.08
C SER A 116 -23.20 13.87 -2.04
N VAL A 117 -23.45 13.81 -3.34
CA VAL A 117 -22.44 13.52 -4.38
C VAL A 117 -22.03 14.79 -5.15
N THR A 118 -22.74 15.89 -4.95
CA THR A 118 -22.53 17.12 -5.72
C THR A 118 -22.00 18.28 -4.88
N SER A 119 -21.59 18.01 -3.63
CA SER A 119 -21.19 19.04 -2.67
C SER A 119 -20.10 18.53 -1.73
N THR A 120 -19.20 19.40 -1.37
CA THR A 120 -18.19 19.20 -0.30
C THR A 120 -18.80 19.31 1.10
N SER A 121 -20.10 19.58 1.23
CA SER A 121 -20.75 19.85 2.53
C SER A 121 -20.53 18.73 3.55
N LEU A 122 -20.52 17.46 3.13
CA LEU A 122 -20.25 16.35 4.04
C LEU A 122 -18.87 16.43 4.69
N VAL A 123 -17.86 16.89 3.94
CA VAL A 123 -16.50 17.09 4.46
C VAL A 123 -16.47 18.32 5.35
N THR A 124 -17.10 19.42 4.94
CA THR A 124 -17.20 20.66 5.74
C THR A 124 -17.89 20.39 7.07
N ASP A 125 -19.04 19.70 7.10
CA ASP A 125 -19.77 19.36 8.33
C ASP A 125 -18.89 18.55 9.29
N ARG A 126 -18.07 17.61 8.77
CA ARG A 126 -17.16 16.81 9.60
C ARG A 126 -15.97 17.62 10.13
N LEU A 127 -15.48 18.58 9.35
CA LEU A 127 -14.41 19.48 9.79
C LEU A 127 -14.92 20.47 10.84
N GLU A 128 -16.16 20.94 10.74
CA GLU A 128 -16.81 21.77 11.79
C GLU A 128 -16.88 21.05 13.14
N ASP A 129 -17.08 19.71 13.13
CA ASP A 129 -17.07 18.88 14.34
C ASP A 129 -15.68 18.82 15.01
N ILE A 130 -14.59 19.06 14.26
CA ILE A 130 -13.22 19.11 14.81
C ILE A 130 -13.00 20.41 15.56
N GLY A 131 -13.56 21.52 15.08
CA GLY A 131 -13.55 22.83 15.73
C GLY A 131 -12.89 23.92 14.90
N GLY A 132 -13.33 25.16 15.15
CA GLY A 132 -12.85 26.35 14.43
C GLY A 132 -13.52 26.59 13.07
N PRO A 133 -13.23 27.73 12.41
CA PRO A 133 -13.71 28.03 11.08
C PRO A 133 -13.04 27.09 10.05
N VAL A 134 -13.85 26.50 9.19
CA VAL A 134 -13.37 25.60 8.13
C VAL A 134 -12.87 26.43 6.95
N PRO A 135 -11.62 26.23 6.49
CA PRO A 135 -11.10 26.87 5.30
C PRO A 135 -11.80 26.36 4.03
N PRO A 136 -11.58 26.99 2.85
CA PRO A 136 -12.09 26.46 1.60
C PRO A 136 -11.72 25.01 1.39
N VAL A 137 -12.69 24.19 0.91
CA VAL A 137 -12.47 22.78 0.57
C VAL A 137 -12.33 22.68 -0.95
N GLU A 138 -11.11 22.44 -1.41
CA GLU A 138 -10.76 22.25 -2.82
C GLU A 138 -10.87 20.76 -3.19
N THR A 139 -11.23 20.50 -4.45
CA THR A 139 -11.50 19.14 -4.92
C THR A 139 -10.67 18.82 -6.15
N HIS A 140 -10.05 17.63 -6.17
CA HIS A 140 -9.27 17.15 -7.30
C HIS A 140 -9.80 15.80 -7.79
N PRO A 141 -9.77 15.50 -9.12
CA PRO A 141 -10.11 14.17 -9.62
C PRO A 141 -9.28 13.09 -8.96
N HIS A 142 -9.92 11.97 -8.59
CA HIS A 142 -9.28 10.88 -7.85
C HIS A 142 -8.02 10.35 -8.55
N HIS A 143 -8.13 9.99 -9.81
CA HIS A 143 -6.97 9.49 -10.57
C HIS A 143 -5.91 10.55 -10.87
N LEU A 144 -6.27 11.85 -10.96
CA LEU A 144 -5.28 12.92 -11.06
C LEU A 144 -4.49 13.06 -9.74
N SER A 145 -5.17 12.91 -8.61
CA SER A 145 -4.50 12.90 -7.30
C SER A 145 -3.53 11.73 -7.17
N HIS A 146 -3.91 10.52 -7.61
CA HIS A 146 -2.98 9.41 -7.71
C HIS A 146 -1.79 9.72 -8.64
N ALA A 147 -2.04 10.31 -9.81
CA ALA A 147 -0.98 10.64 -10.74
C ALA A 147 0.00 11.68 -10.16
N ALA A 148 -0.52 12.71 -9.50
CA ALA A 148 0.28 13.73 -8.83
C ALA A 148 1.14 13.12 -7.71
N SER A 149 0.56 12.22 -6.91
CA SER A 149 1.29 11.55 -5.82
C SER A 149 2.45 10.69 -6.31
N ALA A 150 2.41 10.19 -7.56
CA ALA A 150 3.47 9.38 -8.14
C ALA A 150 4.47 10.22 -8.94
N PHE A 151 4.01 11.19 -9.71
CA PHE A 151 4.88 11.91 -10.63
C PHE A 151 5.64 13.06 -9.98
N TYR A 152 4.95 13.93 -9.25
CA TYR A 152 5.61 15.12 -8.69
C TYR A 152 6.75 14.80 -7.71
N PRO A 153 6.61 13.83 -6.79
CA PRO A 153 7.70 13.47 -5.90
C PRO A 153 8.66 12.43 -6.50
N SER A 154 8.50 12.07 -7.79
CA SER A 154 9.45 11.19 -8.47
C SER A 154 10.72 11.97 -8.88
N PRO A 155 11.84 11.27 -9.14
CA PRO A 155 13.05 11.94 -9.63
C PRO A 155 13.04 12.14 -11.17
N PHE A 156 11.86 12.33 -11.78
CA PHE A 156 11.69 12.36 -13.24
C PHE A 156 11.17 13.70 -13.72
N ASP A 157 11.86 14.30 -14.70
CA ASP A 157 11.39 15.50 -15.39
C ASP A 157 10.25 15.22 -16.37
N ARG A 158 10.25 13.98 -16.94
CA ARG A 158 9.19 13.46 -17.81
C ARG A 158 8.96 11.98 -17.49
N ALA A 159 7.70 11.53 -17.57
CA ALA A 159 7.38 10.12 -17.37
C ALA A 159 6.03 9.75 -18.01
N LEU A 160 5.91 8.47 -18.35
CA LEU A 160 4.61 7.81 -18.40
C LEU A 160 4.10 7.67 -16.96
N VAL A 161 2.92 8.24 -16.66
CA VAL A 161 2.26 8.00 -15.38
C VAL A 161 1.05 7.09 -15.61
N LEU A 162 1.01 5.97 -14.88
CA LEU A 162 -0.10 5.02 -14.96
C LEU A 162 -0.76 4.90 -13.59
N THR A 163 -2.05 5.24 -13.52
CA THR A 163 -2.85 5.10 -12.32
C THR A 163 -3.87 3.98 -12.51
N MET A 164 -3.82 2.96 -11.65
CA MET A 164 -4.72 1.80 -11.70
C MET A 164 -5.28 1.53 -10.31
N ASP A 165 -6.60 1.61 -10.20
CA ASP A 165 -7.28 1.42 -8.93
C ASP A 165 -8.52 0.54 -9.06
N GLY A 166 -9.23 0.32 -7.95
CA GLY A 166 -10.54 -0.30 -7.95
C GLY A 166 -11.53 0.55 -8.71
N ARG A 167 -11.68 1.80 -8.32
CA ARG A 167 -12.60 2.76 -8.93
C ARG A 167 -12.32 4.18 -8.44
N GLY A 168 -12.23 5.15 -9.36
CA GLY A 168 -12.39 6.57 -9.09
C GLY A 168 -13.85 7.01 -9.17
N GLU A 169 -14.12 8.24 -9.57
CA GLU A 169 -15.47 8.75 -9.73
C GLU A 169 -16.24 8.02 -10.84
N HIS A 170 -15.60 7.75 -11.96
CA HIS A 170 -16.20 7.09 -13.13
C HIS A 170 -15.23 6.18 -13.89
N ASP A 171 -13.98 6.22 -13.57
CA ASP A 171 -12.86 5.53 -14.20
C ASP A 171 -12.17 4.55 -13.21
N ALA A 172 -11.29 3.71 -13.72
CA ALA A 172 -10.56 2.72 -12.94
C ALA A 172 -9.07 2.65 -13.30
N THR A 173 -8.71 3.12 -14.50
CA THR A 173 -7.33 3.18 -14.99
C THR A 173 -7.18 4.41 -15.85
N ASN A 174 -6.09 5.17 -15.65
CA ASN A 174 -5.76 6.31 -16.48
C ASN A 174 -4.28 6.31 -16.88
N VAL A 175 -4.04 6.78 -18.08
CA VAL A 175 -2.71 7.02 -18.65
C VAL A 175 -2.49 8.52 -18.77
N TRP A 176 -1.38 8.98 -18.24
CA TRP A 176 -0.99 10.39 -18.24
C TRP A 176 0.42 10.55 -18.79
N GLU A 177 0.72 11.70 -19.31
CA GLU A 177 2.08 12.15 -19.59
C GLU A 177 2.45 13.21 -18.55
N GLY A 178 3.46 12.90 -17.72
CA GLY A 178 4.05 13.85 -16.79
C GLY A 178 5.18 14.61 -17.45
N THR A 179 5.22 15.92 -17.22
CA THR A 179 6.26 16.84 -17.72
C THR A 179 6.57 17.90 -16.65
N GLU A 180 7.65 18.64 -16.79
CA GLU A 180 8.00 19.76 -15.90
C GLU A 180 6.87 20.79 -15.73
N THR A 181 5.94 20.89 -16.72
CA THR A 181 4.82 21.83 -16.68
C THR A 181 3.54 21.25 -16.05
N GLY A 182 3.53 19.95 -15.72
CA GLY A 182 2.40 19.29 -15.10
C GLY A 182 2.05 17.93 -15.71
N ILE A 183 0.85 17.44 -15.41
CA ILE A 183 0.36 16.11 -15.79
C ILE A 183 -0.76 16.26 -16.81
N GLU A 184 -0.60 15.66 -18.00
CA GLU A 184 -1.58 15.71 -19.06
C GLU A 184 -2.29 14.36 -19.24
N HIS A 185 -3.62 14.37 -19.20
CA HIS A 185 -4.43 13.18 -19.40
C HIS A 185 -4.37 12.71 -20.86
N ARG A 186 -4.11 11.41 -21.08
CA ARG A 186 -3.97 10.81 -22.41
C ARG A 186 -5.02 9.76 -22.72
N ARG A 187 -5.41 8.98 -21.71
CA ARG A 187 -6.43 7.94 -21.88
C ARG A 187 -7.06 7.56 -20.56
N GLU A 188 -8.38 7.27 -20.58
CA GLU A 188 -9.10 6.65 -19.46
C GLU A 188 -9.69 5.30 -19.86
N TYR A 189 -9.83 4.43 -18.86
CA TYR A 189 -10.60 3.20 -18.92
C TYR A 189 -11.68 3.31 -17.86
N ALA A 190 -12.91 3.44 -18.36
CA ALA A 190 -14.05 3.73 -17.51
C ALA A 190 -14.50 2.50 -16.72
N PHE A 191 -14.91 2.69 -15.47
CA PHE A 191 -15.54 1.63 -14.68
C PHE A 191 -16.80 1.10 -15.39
N PRO A 192 -17.06 -0.23 -15.49
CA PRO A 192 -16.45 -1.31 -14.71
C PRO A 192 -15.23 -1.99 -15.35
N ASN A 193 -14.59 -1.39 -16.33
CA ASN A 193 -13.35 -1.94 -16.91
C ASN A 193 -12.19 -1.77 -15.92
N SER A 194 -12.22 -2.55 -14.82
CA SER A 194 -11.35 -2.42 -13.67
C SER A 194 -10.62 -3.72 -13.34
N TRP A 195 -9.29 -3.70 -13.48
CA TRP A 195 -8.44 -4.77 -12.98
C TRP A 195 -8.42 -4.84 -11.45
N GLY A 196 -8.51 -3.72 -10.76
CA GLY A 196 -8.60 -3.70 -9.29
C GLY A 196 -9.83 -4.45 -8.79
N PHE A 197 -11.00 -4.22 -9.40
CA PHE A 197 -12.22 -4.97 -9.08
C PHE A 197 -12.16 -6.45 -9.44
N LEU A 198 -11.59 -6.79 -10.60
CA LEU A 198 -11.40 -8.19 -10.98
C LEU A 198 -10.49 -8.90 -9.97
N TYR A 199 -9.37 -8.25 -9.60
CA TYR A 199 -8.43 -8.82 -8.65
C TYR A 199 -9.05 -8.98 -7.25
N ALA A 200 -9.82 -7.98 -6.79
CA ALA A 200 -10.58 -8.05 -5.54
C ALA A 200 -11.65 -9.15 -5.56
N ALA A 201 -12.30 -9.37 -6.71
CA ALA A 201 -13.27 -10.46 -6.87
C ALA A 201 -12.60 -11.84 -6.82
N VAL A 202 -11.45 -12.01 -7.47
CA VAL A 202 -10.65 -13.25 -7.37
C VAL A 202 -10.13 -13.45 -5.95
N THR A 203 -9.72 -12.38 -5.28
CA THR A 203 -9.34 -12.41 -3.86
C THR A 203 -10.47 -13.00 -3.01
N LYS A 204 -11.70 -12.52 -3.20
CA LYS A 204 -12.88 -13.03 -2.50
C LYS A 204 -13.25 -14.45 -2.93
N TYR A 205 -13.11 -14.76 -4.21
CA TYR A 205 -13.39 -16.09 -4.75
C TYR A 205 -12.47 -17.15 -4.13
N LEU A 206 -11.20 -16.81 -3.90
CA LEU A 206 -10.20 -17.64 -3.23
C LEU A 206 -10.32 -17.66 -1.69
N GLY A 207 -11.38 -17.04 -1.13
CA GLY A 207 -11.68 -17.09 0.30
C GLY A 207 -10.98 -16.04 1.14
N PHE A 208 -10.33 -15.06 0.53
CA PHE A 208 -9.71 -13.93 1.22
C PHE A 208 -10.67 -12.72 1.32
N ARG A 209 -10.36 -11.79 2.22
CA ARG A 209 -11.11 -10.55 2.33
C ARG A 209 -10.67 -9.59 1.21
N PRO A 210 -11.58 -9.13 0.32
CA PRO A 210 -11.26 -8.12 -0.68
C PRO A 210 -10.82 -6.81 -0.01
N TRP A 211 -10.02 -6.03 -0.72
CA TRP A 211 -9.39 -4.77 -0.28
C TRP A 211 -8.38 -4.93 0.88
N ASN A 212 -7.95 -6.18 1.12
CA ASN A 212 -6.95 -6.51 2.14
C ASN A 212 -6.14 -7.78 1.79
N GLY A 213 -6.69 -8.64 0.96
CA GLY A 213 -6.14 -9.96 0.65
C GLY A 213 -5.45 -10.08 -0.71
N GLU A 214 -5.43 -9.01 -1.52
CA GLU A 214 -4.88 -8.99 -2.87
C GLU A 214 -3.40 -9.41 -2.88
N GLY A 215 -2.63 -8.94 -1.91
CA GLY A 215 -1.24 -9.36 -1.71
C GLY A 215 -1.08 -10.85 -1.39
N LYS A 216 -2.13 -11.53 -0.88
CA LYS A 216 -2.13 -12.99 -0.68
C LYS A 216 -2.31 -13.72 -2.01
N VAL A 217 -3.20 -13.24 -2.87
CA VAL A 217 -3.38 -13.80 -4.21
C VAL A 217 -2.11 -13.62 -5.04
N MET A 218 -1.50 -12.42 -4.99
CA MET A 218 -0.20 -12.15 -5.62
C MET A 218 0.90 -13.10 -5.11
N GLY A 219 0.97 -13.36 -3.81
CA GLY A 219 1.93 -14.30 -3.21
C GLY A 219 1.61 -15.77 -3.49
N LEU A 220 0.35 -16.12 -3.79
CA LEU A 220 -0.07 -17.47 -4.17
C LEU A 220 0.23 -17.78 -5.65
N ALA A 221 0.19 -16.78 -6.50
CA ALA A 221 0.32 -16.93 -7.95
C ALA A 221 1.58 -17.70 -8.41
N PRO A 222 2.78 -17.51 -7.82
CA PRO A 222 3.96 -18.27 -8.20
C PRO A 222 3.91 -19.77 -7.89
N TYR A 223 2.99 -20.22 -7.02
CA TYR A 223 2.79 -21.65 -6.73
C TYR A 223 1.88 -22.35 -7.72
N GLY A 224 1.20 -21.57 -8.58
CA GLY A 224 0.40 -22.09 -9.70
C GLY A 224 1.23 -22.28 -10.96
N THR A 225 0.64 -22.96 -11.90
CA THR A 225 1.20 -23.20 -13.23
C THR A 225 0.21 -22.80 -14.32
N ARG A 226 0.69 -22.70 -15.55
CA ARG A 226 -0.16 -22.39 -16.68
C ARG A 226 -1.24 -23.45 -16.88
N ASN A 227 -2.49 -23.10 -16.64
CA ASN A 227 -3.65 -23.96 -16.85
C ASN A 227 -4.46 -23.47 -18.05
N ARG A 228 -4.41 -24.24 -19.16
CA ARG A 228 -5.03 -23.84 -20.44
C ARG A 228 -6.56 -23.73 -20.37
N ASP A 229 -7.23 -24.52 -19.53
CA ASP A 229 -8.70 -24.42 -19.36
C ASP A 229 -9.07 -23.11 -18.66
N ILE A 230 -8.37 -22.78 -17.57
CA ILE A 230 -8.58 -21.52 -16.83
C ILE A 230 -8.30 -20.31 -17.76
N GLU A 231 -7.13 -20.31 -18.42
CA GLU A 231 -6.77 -19.22 -19.36
C GLU A 231 -7.79 -19.07 -20.49
N SER A 232 -8.22 -20.17 -21.10
CA SER A 232 -9.17 -20.14 -22.22
C SER A 232 -10.52 -19.60 -21.79
N ARG A 233 -11.02 -19.98 -20.60
CA ARG A 233 -12.28 -19.45 -20.05
C ARG A 233 -12.17 -17.97 -19.75
N LEU A 234 -11.08 -17.52 -19.10
CA LEU A 234 -10.87 -16.09 -18.83
C LEU A 234 -10.77 -15.29 -20.13
N ARG A 235 -9.92 -15.70 -21.07
CA ARG A 235 -9.77 -15.02 -22.38
C ARG A 235 -11.02 -15.10 -23.28
N GLY A 236 -11.98 -15.95 -22.95
CA GLY A 236 -13.29 -15.97 -23.60
C GLY A 236 -14.23 -14.84 -23.16
N VAL A 237 -13.91 -14.15 -22.06
CA VAL A 237 -14.76 -13.10 -21.46
C VAL A 237 -13.99 -11.81 -21.12
N ILE A 238 -12.66 -11.81 -21.21
CA ILE A 238 -11.81 -10.63 -21.02
C ILE A 238 -10.77 -10.53 -22.14
N ASP A 239 -10.46 -9.30 -22.53
CA ASP A 239 -9.35 -8.97 -23.42
C ASP A 239 -8.20 -8.32 -22.64
N THR A 240 -6.95 -8.64 -23.02
CA THR A 240 -5.73 -8.03 -22.46
C THR A 240 -5.09 -7.08 -23.48
N GLY A 241 -4.02 -6.40 -23.07
CA GLY A 241 -3.29 -5.46 -23.92
C GLY A 241 -3.72 -4.01 -23.72
N VAL A 242 -3.35 -3.14 -24.66
CA VAL A 242 -3.59 -1.68 -24.54
C VAL A 242 -5.07 -1.34 -24.54
N ASP A 243 -5.87 -2.07 -25.30
CA ASP A 243 -7.32 -1.89 -25.40
C ASP A 243 -8.07 -2.93 -24.56
N TYR A 244 -7.52 -3.28 -23.41
CA TYR A 244 -8.09 -4.31 -22.55
C TYR A 244 -9.56 -4.05 -22.21
N ASP A 245 -10.30 -5.15 -22.08
CA ASP A 245 -11.70 -5.12 -21.62
C ASP A 245 -11.96 -6.31 -20.68
N VAL A 246 -12.27 -6.00 -19.42
CA VAL A 246 -12.67 -6.99 -18.40
C VAL A 246 -14.17 -6.92 -18.09
N THR A 247 -14.94 -6.11 -18.83
CA THR A 247 -16.37 -5.90 -18.56
C THR A 247 -17.24 -7.12 -18.87
N GLY A 248 -16.72 -8.09 -19.61
CA GLY A 248 -17.39 -9.39 -19.81
C GLY A 248 -17.49 -10.21 -18.52
N LEU A 249 -16.71 -9.86 -17.51
CA LEU A 249 -16.68 -10.53 -16.20
C LEU A 249 -16.93 -9.57 -15.04
N VAL A 250 -16.31 -8.38 -15.08
CA VAL A 250 -16.42 -7.38 -13.98
C VAL A 250 -17.77 -6.66 -14.04
N THR A 251 -18.40 -6.56 -12.88
CA THR A 251 -19.68 -5.92 -12.69
C THR A 251 -19.57 -4.74 -11.72
N GLU A 252 -20.72 -4.16 -11.35
CA GLU A 252 -20.80 -3.03 -10.42
C GLU A 252 -20.41 -3.35 -8.98
N SER A 253 -20.23 -4.62 -8.64
CA SER A 253 -19.83 -5.04 -7.28
C SER A 253 -18.96 -6.29 -7.27
N VAL A 254 -18.03 -6.34 -6.34
CA VAL A 254 -17.17 -7.50 -6.10
C VAL A 254 -17.99 -8.77 -5.87
N GLN A 255 -19.09 -8.70 -5.09
CA GLN A 255 -19.91 -9.87 -4.82
C GLN A 255 -20.56 -10.45 -6.09
N ARG A 256 -21.03 -9.60 -6.99
CA ARG A 256 -21.63 -10.05 -8.24
C ARG A 256 -20.56 -10.59 -9.20
N THR A 257 -19.41 -9.94 -9.29
CA THR A 257 -18.29 -10.45 -10.09
C THR A 257 -17.85 -11.85 -9.59
N VAL A 258 -17.90 -12.11 -8.28
CA VAL A 258 -17.68 -13.47 -7.73
C VAL A 258 -18.72 -14.45 -8.26
N THR A 259 -19.99 -14.06 -8.35
CA THR A 259 -21.05 -14.92 -8.93
C THR A 259 -20.80 -15.23 -10.41
N GLU A 260 -20.30 -14.25 -11.18
CA GLU A 260 -19.90 -14.47 -12.59
C GLU A 260 -18.70 -15.43 -12.68
N LEU A 261 -17.72 -15.33 -11.75
CA LEU A 261 -16.61 -16.29 -11.66
C LEU A 261 -17.11 -17.71 -11.32
N GLU A 262 -18.05 -17.85 -10.39
CA GLU A 262 -18.67 -19.13 -10.04
C GLU A 262 -19.37 -19.75 -11.28
N ALA A 263 -20.07 -18.95 -12.04
CA ALA A 263 -20.73 -19.39 -13.29
C ALA A 263 -19.70 -19.73 -14.38
N LEU A 264 -18.65 -18.90 -14.57
CA LEU A 264 -17.61 -19.13 -15.58
C LEU A 264 -16.89 -20.45 -15.38
N PHE A 265 -16.59 -20.80 -14.12
CA PHE A 265 -15.81 -21.99 -13.78
C PHE A 265 -16.68 -23.20 -13.39
N ASP A 266 -18.00 -23.03 -13.27
CA ASP A 266 -18.92 -24.03 -12.71
C ASP A 266 -18.41 -24.56 -11.35
N ARG A 267 -17.94 -23.64 -10.51
CA ARG A 267 -17.31 -23.94 -9.23
C ARG A 267 -17.65 -22.86 -8.20
N PRO A 268 -18.11 -23.24 -6.99
CA PRO A 268 -18.36 -22.26 -5.94
C PRO A 268 -17.06 -21.64 -5.44
N ARG A 269 -17.15 -20.40 -4.97
CA ARG A 269 -16.04 -19.74 -4.26
C ARG A 269 -15.60 -20.54 -3.05
N ARG A 270 -14.34 -20.41 -2.71
CA ARG A 270 -13.79 -20.99 -1.48
C ARG A 270 -14.40 -20.33 -0.24
N THR A 271 -14.84 -21.15 0.73
CA THR A 271 -15.36 -20.70 2.03
C THR A 271 -14.62 -21.33 3.21
N GLU A 272 -13.96 -22.46 2.99
CA GLU A 272 -13.28 -23.23 4.02
C GLU A 272 -11.80 -22.84 4.15
N PRO A 273 -11.26 -22.74 5.37
CA PRO A 273 -9.82 -22.63 5.59
C PRO A 273 -9.12 -23.95 5.17
N GLY A 274 -7.82 -23.90 4.94
CA GLY A 274 -7.01 -25.08 4.61
C GLY A 274 -6.02 -24.83 3.48
N THR A 275 -5.39 -25.91 3.00
CA THR A 275 -4.43 -25.83 1.89
C THR A 275 -5.11 -25.53 0.56
N PHE A 276 -4.47 -24.72 -0.27
CA PHE A 276 -4.93 -24.41 -1.63
C PHE A 276 -4.69 -25.60 -2.56
N THR A 277 -5.72 -25.93 -3.35
CA THR A 277 -5.61 -26.90 -4.43
C THR A 277 -4.77 -26.33 -5.58
N ASP A 278 -4.23 -27.19 -6.44
CA ASP A 278 -3.47 -26.74 -7.61
C ASP A 278 -4.32 -25.88 -8.54
N TRP A 279 -5.62 -26.19 -8.67
CA TRP A 279 -6.53 -25.35 -9.45
C TRP A 279 -6.67 -23.91 -8.92
N GLU A 280 -6.71 -23.73 -7.60
CA GLU A 280 -6.78 -22.40 -6.97
C GLU A 280 -5.49 -21.62 -7.13
N LYS A 281 -4.34 -22.29 -7.05
CA LYS A 281 -3.02 -21.71 -7.36
C LYS A 281 -2.93 -21.34 -8.84
N ASP A 282 -3.38 -22.20 -9.74
CA ASP A 282 -3.41 -21.96 -11.19
C ASP A 282 -4.31 -20.78 -11.55
N LEU A 283 -5.46 -20.60 -10.85
CA LEU A 283 -6.31 -19.44 -11.03
C LEU A 283 -5.60 -18.14 -10.62
N ALA A 284 -4.94 -18.14 -9.46
CA ALA A 284 -4.14 -16.99 -9.01
C ALA A 284 -3.04 -16.66 -10.02
N HIS A 285 -2.33 -17.68 -10.53
CA HIS A 285 -1.31 -17.55 -11.57
C HIS A 285 -1.87 -16.94 -12.87
N ALA A 286 -3.00 -17.46 -13.35
CA ALA A 286 -3.61 -16.99 -14.60
C ALA A 286 -4.03 -15.51 -14.50
N VAL A 287 -4.69 -15.11 -13.39
CA VAL A 287 -5.14 -13.73 -13.21
C VAL A 287 -3.95 -12.77 -13.07
N GLN A 288 -2.90 -13.16 -12.34
CA GLN A 288 -1.68 -12.38 -12.22
C GLN A 288 -1.01 -12.20 -13.58
N THR A 289 -0.87 -13.27 -14.37
CA THR A 289 -0.29 -13.22 -15.72
C THR A 289 -1.08 -12.29 -16.65
N LEU A 290 -2.42 -12.34 -16.64
CA LEU A 290 -3.26 -11.51 -17.50
C LEU A 290 -3.19 -10.01 -17.09
N LEU A 291 -3.08 -9.72 -15.81
CA LEU A 291 -2.82 -8.36 -15.32
C LEU A 291 -1.45 -7.86 -15.82
N GLU A 292 -0.42 -8.65 -15.66
CA GLU A 292 0.95 -8.33 -16.10
C GLU A 292 1.01 -8.09 -17.61
N GLU A 293 0.40 -8.95 -18.43
CA GLU A 293 0.29 -8.78 -19.87
C GLU A 293 -0.39 -7.45 -20.25
N THR A 294 -1.46 -7.10 -19.54
CA THR A 294 -2.18 -5.84 -19.77
C THR A 294 -1.29 -4.64 -19.48
N VAL A 295 -0.71 -4.61 -18.28
CA VAL A 295 0.06 -3.45 -17.81
C VAL A 295 1.32 -3.26 -18.65
N THR A 296 2.07 -4.34 -18.94
CA THR A 296 3.28 -4.25 -19.77
C THR A 296 2.97 -3.79 -21.19
N SER A 297 1.82 -4.19 -21.76
CA SER A 297 1.37 -3.73 -23.09
C SER A 297 1.06 -2.23 -23.08
N ILE A 298 0.38 -1.72 -22.04
CA ILE A 298 0.11 -0.29 -21.87
C ILE A 298 1.43 0.46 -21.77
N VAL A 299 2.31 0.05 -20.85
CA VAL A 299 3.60 0.70 -20.61
C VAL A 299 4.45 0.72 -21.88
N ALA A 300 4.66 -0.43 -22.53
CA ALA A 300 5.46 -0.51 -23.76
C ALA A 300 4.91 0.38 -24.88
N THR A 301 3.59 0.53 -24.98
CA THR A 301 2.96 1.36 -26.00
C THR A 301 3.11 2.83 -25.73
N TYR A 302 2.88 3.26 -24.49
CA TYR A 302 2.88 4.67 -24.17
C TYR A 302 4.28 5.22 -23.89
N CYS A 303 5.23 4.42 -23.40
CA CYS A 303 6.65 4.82 -23.39
C CYS A 303 7.15 5.17 -24.78
N ARG A 304 6.88 4.29 -25.78
CA ARG A 304 7.23 4.58 -27.19
C ARG A 304 6.46 5.78 -27.75
N ARG A 305 5.18 5.96 -27.39
CA ARG A 305 4.34 7.06 -27.91
C ARG A 305 4.76 8.43 -27.38
N PHE A 306 5.17 8.47 -26.12
CA PHE A 306 5.62 9.71 -25.46
C PHE A 306 7.13 9.96 -25.62
N ASP A 307 7.84 8.97 -26.14
CA ASP A 307 9.31 8.99 -26.23
C ASP A 307 9.94 9.23 -24.84
N VAL A 308 9.55 8.36 -23.88
CA VAL A 308 10.05 8.33 -22.50
C VAL A 308 10.42 6.91 -22.09
N ASP A 309 11.40 6.78 -21.22
CA ASP A 309 11.89 5.52 -20.64
C ASP A 309 11.67 5.43 -19.12
N THR A 310 10.96 6.41 -18.57
CA THR A 310 10.65 6.54 -17.14
C THR A 310 9.15 6.33 -16.90
N VAL A 311 8.81 5.57 -15.86
CA VAL A 311 7.42 5.22 -15.53
C VAL A 311 7.13 5.49 -14.06
N ALA A 312 6.05 6.23 -13.78
CA ALA A 312 5.52 6.43 -12.44
C ALA A 312 4.19 5.69 -12.26
N LEU A 313 4.02 4.96 -11.15
CA LEU A 313 2.85 4.12 -10.88
C LEU A 313 2.15 4.52 -9.58
N ALA A 314 0.82 4.61 -9.60
CA ALA A 314 -0.03 4.79 -8.42
C ALA A 314 -1.41 4.12 -8.59
N GLY A 315 -2.27 4.25 -7.57
CA GLY A 315 -3.51 3.50 -7.41
C GLY A 315 -3.27 2.16 -6.74
N GLY A 316 -4.30 1.59 -6.10
CA GLY A 316 -4.17 0.38 -5.28
C GLY A 316 -3.54 -0.82 -6.01
N VAL A 317 -3.72 -0.93 -7.33
CA VAL A 317 -3.10 -2.00 -8.15
C VAL A 317 -1.57 -1.88 -8.19
N ALA A 318 -1.01 -0.67 -8.04
CA ALA A 318 0.45 -0.47 -7.99
C ALA A 318 1.12 -1.07 -6.73
N LEU A 319 0.35 -1.50 -5.72
CA LEU A 319 0.87 -2.33 -4.62
C LEU A 319 1.25 -3.75 -5.04
N ASN A 320 0.90 -4.17 -6.27
CA ASN A 320 1.30 -5.45 -6.84
C ASN A 320 2.76 -5.42 -7.30
N CYS A 321 3.66 -5.74 -6.39
CA CYS A 321 5.10 -5.68 -6.64
C CYS A 321 5.59 -6.69 -7.70
N LYS A 322 4.84 -7.77 -7.98
CA LYS A 322 5.13 -8.70 -9.08
C LYS A 322 4.84 -8.04 -10.44
N MET A 323 3.69 -7.36 -10.54
CA MET A 323 3.37 -6.55 -11.72
C MET A 323 4.43 -5.45 -11.93
N ASN A 324 4.85 -4.77 -10.85
CA ASN A 324 5.87 -3.72 -10.93
C ASN A 324 7.21 -4.28 -11.46
N LYS A 325 7.60 -5.50 -11.05
CA LYS A 325 8.77 -6.20 -11.62
C LYS A 325 8.61 -6.36 -13.14
N ARG A 326 7.44 -6.78 -13.62
CA ARG A 326 7.19 -6.94 -15.06
C ARG A 326 7.24 -5.61 -15.82
N VAL A 327 6.85 -4.51 -15.19
CA VAL A 327 7.00 -3.16 -15.75
C VAL A 327 8.48 -2.80 -15.91
N MET A 328 9.30 -3.07 -14.89
CA MET A 328 10.75 -2.84 -14.92
C MET A 328 11.46 -3.66 -16.02
N GLU A 329 10.91 -4.83 -16.39
CA GLU A 329 11.43 -5.72 -17.42
C GLU A 329 10.98 -5.36 -18.87
N VAL A 330 10.20 -4.29 -19.06
CA VAL A 330 9.80 -3.83 -20.39
C VAL A 330 10.98 -3.14 -21.06
N ASP A 331 11.39 -3.60 -22.24
CA ASP A 331 12.55 -3.07 -22.99
C ASP A 331 12.57 -1.53 -23.17
N ALA A 332 11.41 -0.88 -23.11
CA ALA A 332 11.26 0.56 -23.27
C ALA A 332 11.38 1.32 -21.93
N VAL A 333 11.60 0.63 -20.82
CA VAL A 333 11.66 1.20 -19.47
C VAL A 333 13.07 1.11 -18.92
N ASP A 334 13.65 2.25 -18.53
CA ASP A 334 14.94 2.34 -17.85
C ASP A 334 14.78 2.49 -16.34
N ARG A 335 13.84 3.31 -15.91
CA ARG A 335 13.63 3.59 -14.49
C ARG A 335 12.15 3.63 -14.12
N THR A 336 11.85 3.18 -12.89
CA THR A 336 10.49 3.21 -12.36
C THR A 336 10.43 3.93 -11.01
N PHE A 337 9.35 4.66 -10.79
CA PHE A 337 8.94 5.15 -9.48
C PHE A 337 7.55 4.59 -9.17
N VAL A 338 7.42 3.95 -8.03
CA VAL A 338 6.12 3.44 -7.55
C VAL A 338 5.80 4.19 -6.26
N GLN A 339 4.63 4.83 -6.22
CA GLN A 339 4.18 5.51 -5.00
C GLN A 339 4.10 4.52 -3.83
N PRO A 340 4.84 4.73 -2.73
CA PRO A 340 4.84 3.79 -1.59
C PRO A 340 3.49 3.70 -0.88
N VAL A 341 2.71 4.78 -0.90
CA VAL A 341 1.34 4.86 -0.37
C VAL A 341 0.37 4.83 -1.55
N ALA A 342 0.47 3.82 -2.43
CA ALA A 342 -0.20 3.82 -3.73
C ALA A 342 -1.74 3.73 -3.66
N ALA A 343 -2.33 3.19 -2.57
CA ALA A 343 -3.77 3.11 -2.36
C ALA A 343 -4.39 4.49 -2.01
N ASP A 344 -5.68 4.51 -1.74
CA ASP A 344 -6.47 5.73 -1.50
C ASP A 344 -5.89 6.65 -0.42
N ALA A 345 -5.21 6.11 0.60
CA ALA A 345 -4.53 6.93 1.60
C ALA A 345 -3.50 7.89 0.97
N GLY A 346 -2.82 7.46 -0.08
CA GLY A 346 -1.82 8.28 -0.78
C GLY A 346 -2.42 9.24 -1.81
N SER A 347 -3.68 9.10 -2.18
CA SER A 347 -4.36 10.09 -3.01
C SER A 347 -4.45 11.45 -2.32
N ALA A 348 -4.50 11.48 -0.97
CA ALA A 348 -4.37 12.70 -0.20
C ALA A 348 -3.02 13.40 -0.40
N ILE A 349 -1.92 12.65 -0.57
CA ILE A 349 -0.61 13.24 -0.87
C ILE A 349 -0.68 14.02 -2.20
N GLY A 350 -1.22 13.38 -3.24
CA GLY A 350 -1.31 14.00 -4.56
C GLY A 350 -2.29 15.17 -4.60
N ALA A 351 -3.43 15.09 -3.92
CA ALA A 351 -4.38 16.20 -3.84
C ALA A 351 -3.73 17.44 -3.18
N GLY A 352 -2.93 17.23 -2.12
CA GLY A 352 -2.16 18.31 -1.51
C GLY A 352 -1.10 18.90 -2.44
N MET A 353 -0.37 18.04 -3.17
CA MET A 353 0.64 18.48 -4.13
C MET A 353 0.07 19.31 -5.28
N LEU A 354 -1.19 19.06 -5.69
CA LEU A 354 -1.86 19.84 -6.74
C LEU A 354 -2.15 21.30 -6.34
N GLU A 355 -1.97 21.67 -5.08
CA GLU A 355 -2.09 23.05 -4.59
C GLU A 355 -0.82 23.89 -4.78
N TYR A 356 0.26 23.25 -5.21
CA TYR A 356 1.57 23.88 -5.40
C TYR A 356 2.01 23.77 -6.86
N SER A 357 2.96 24.62 -7.25
CA SER A 357 3.62 24.43 -8.54
C SER A 357 4.45 23.15 -8.55
N PRO A 358 4.47 22.36 -9.64
CA PRO A 358 5.34 21.20 -9.71
C PRO A 358 6.82 21.47 -9.38
N ALA A 359 7.28 22.69 -9.69
CA ALA A 359 8.66 23.12 -9.42
C ALA A 359 8.95 23.36 -7.92
N ASP A 360 7.92 23.46 -7.08
CA ASP A 360 8.07 23.69 -5.64
C ASP A 360 8.03 22.35 -4.85
N ILE A 361 7.89 21.21 -5.54
CA ILE A 361 7.79 19.89 -4.90
C ILE A 361 9.13 19.16 -5.05
N GLU A 362 9.75 18.87 -3.90
CA GLU A 362 10.99 18.11 -3.88
C GLU A 362 10.76 16.61 -4.08
N PRO A 363 11.72 15.89 -4.71
CA PRO A 363 11.64 14.44 -4.83
C PRO A 363 11.53 13.74 -3.47
N MET A 364 10.67 12.73 -3.39
CA MET A 364 10.40 11.99 -2.16
C MET A 364 11.65 11.27 -1.64
N SER A 365 12.10 11.67 -0.48
CA SER A 365 13.23 11.06 0.23
C SER A 365 12.79 10.11 1.34
N THR A 366 11.56 10.26 1.86
CA THR A 366 11.05 9.51 3.02
C THR A 366 9.54 9.39 2.99
N VAL A 367 9.01 8.47 3.81
CA VAL A 367 7.59 8.37 4.19
C VAL A 367 7.42 8.37 5.71
N TYR A 368 8.45 8.73 6.47
CA TYR A 368 8.41 8.83 7.93
C TYR A 368 7.76 10.14 8.35
N TRP A 369 6.45 10.27 8.11
CA TRP A 369 5.70 11.51 8.34
C TRP A 369 4.80 11.47 9.57
N GLY A 370 4.54 10.29 10.13
CA GLY A 370 3.70 10.14 11.31
C GLY A 370 4.36 10.58 12.61
N PRO A 371 3.72 10.34 13.76
CA PRO A 371 4.22 10.76 15.06
C PRO A 371 5.49 10.03 15.49
N SER A 372 6.29 10.70 16.31
CA SER A 372 7.41 10.13 17.06
C SER A 372 7.18 10.34 18.55
N TYR A 373 7.88 9.57 19.37
CA TYR A 373 7.77 9.62 20.82
C TYR A 373 9.18 9.71 21.43
N ASP A 374 9.36 10.63 22.38
CA ASP A 374 10.60 10.71 23.11
C ASP A 374 10.77 9.57 24.12
N THR A 375 11.99 9.37 24.58
CA THR A 375 12.34 8.31 25.53
C THR A 375 11.62 8.49 26.86
N GLU A 376 11.38 9.71 27.32
CA GLU A 376 10.66 10.02 28.55
C GLU A 376 9.20 9.55 28.49
N THR A 377 8.51 9.74 27.38
CA THR A 377 7.15 9.23 27.12
C THR A 377 7.12 7.70 27.14
N ILE A 378 8.10 7.07 26.54
CA ILE A 378 8.23 5.61 26.52
C ILE A 378 8.48 5.07 27.94
N GLU A 379 9.42 5.66 28.68
CA GLU A 379 9.66 5.28 30.08
C GLU A 379 8.43 5.45 30.95
N ALA A 380 7.70 6.55 30.80
CA ALA A 380 6.47 6.79 31.56
C ALA A 380 5.43 5.68 31.29
N ALA A 381 5.29 5.24 30.04
CA ALA A 381 4.41 4.14 29.66
C ALA A 381 4.85 2.82 30.28
N LEU A 382 6.16 2.49 30.26
CA LEU A 382 6.71 1.28 30.87
C LEU A 382 6.55 1.27 32.39
N ARG A 383 6.91 2.36 33.06
CA ARG A 383 6.77 2.51 34.52
C ARG A 383 5.33 2.43 35.01
N THR A 384 4.39 3.03 34.26
CA THR A 384 2.95 2.97 34.56
C THR A 384 2.45 1.52 34.55
N ASN A 385 2.97 0.71 33.64
CA ASN A 385 2.63 -0.70 33.50
C ASN A 385 3.53 -1.63 34.34
N LYS A 386 4.47 -1.08 35.15
CA LYS A 386 5.42 -1.81 36.00
C LYS A 386 6.28 -2.80 35.22
N ILE A 387 6.71 -2.41 34.02
CA ILE A 387 7.54 -3.21 33.13
C ILE A 387 8.99 -2.83 33.41
N GLU A 388 9.83 -3.85 33.63
CA GLU A 388 11.28 -3.68 33.77
C GLU A 388 11.89 -3.45 32.39
N PHE A 389 12.91 -2.60 32.35
CA PHE A 389 13.61 -2.28 31.10
C PHE A 389 15.06 -1.90 31.40
N THR A 390 15.89 -1.97 30.38
CA THR A 390 17.28 -1.49 30.39
C THR A 390 17.47 -0.41 29.33
N ARG A 391 18.44 0.48 29.54
CA ARG A 391 18.91 1.40 28.49
C ARG A 391 20.18 0.83 27.87
N ALA A 392 20.24 0.89 26.54
CA ALA A 392 21.41 0.49 25.77
C ALA A 392 22.15 1.74 25.27
N ASP A 393 23.44 1.80 25.48
CA ASP A 393 24.30 2.85 24.93
C ASP A 393 24.41 2.75 23.39
N ASP A 394 24.31 1.52 22.87
CA ASP A 394 24.23 1.18 21.45
C ASP A 394 23.08 0.21 21.21
N ILE A 395 21.89 0.75 20.96
CA ILE A 395 20.70 -0.07 20.72
C ILE A 395 20.77 -0.83 19.38
N ALA A 396 21.42 -0.25 18.36
CA ALA A 396 21.55 -0.88 17.05
C ALA A 396 22.43 -2.13 17.13
N GLY A 397 23.62 -2.03 17.74
CA GLY A 397 24.50 -3.16 17.99
C GLY A 397 23.87 -4.21 18.90
N THR A 398 23.21 -3.77 19.99
CA THR A 398 22.51 -4.68 20.93
C THR A 398 21.43 -5.51 20.23
N VAL A 399 20.62 -4.89 19.35
CA VAL A 399 19.58 -5.60 18.60
C VAL A 399 20.19 -6.49 17.51
N ALA A 400 21.28 -6.04 16.86
CA ALA A 400 21.98 -6.84 15.85
C ALA A 400 22.53 -8.15 16.45
N GLU A 401 23.13 -8.12 17.67
CA GLU A 401 23.59 -9.32 18.38
C GLU A 401 22.45 -10.30 18.63
N ARG A 402 21.30 -9.81 19.16
CA ARG A 402 20.12 -10.63 19.44
C ARG A 402 19.55 -11.28 18.18
N VAL A 403 19.43 -10.50 17.11
CA VAL A 403 18.95 -11.00 15.81
C VAL A 403 19.92 -12.05 15.25
N ALA A 404 21.24 -11.85 15.41
CA ALA A 404 22.26 -12.83 14.98
C ALA A 404 22.19 -14.14 15.78
N ASP A 405 21.74 -14.08 17.04
CA ASP A 405 21.48 -15.23 17.91
C ASP A 405 20.10 -15.89 17.64
N GLY A 406 19.33 -15.36 16.67
CA GLY A 406 18.05 -15.94 16.22
C GLY A 406 16.83 -15.43 16.98
N GLU A 407 16.93 -14.34 17.74
CA GLU A 407 15.82 -13.71 18.42
C GLU A 407 14.94 -12.92 17.45
N LEU A 408 13.66 -12.77 17.81
CA LEU A 408 12.67 -11.94 17.12
C LEU A 408 12.50 -10.64 17.91
N VAL A 409 12.91 -9.52 17.33
CA VAL A 409 12.92 -8.24 18.04
C VAL A 409 11.94 -7.25 17.43
N GLY A 410 11.03 -6.71 18.26
CA GLY A 410 10.23 -5.54 17.93
C GLY A 410 11.12 -4.30 17.86
N TRP A 411 11.01 -3.51 16.78
CA TRP A 411 11.80 -2.32 16.54
C TRP A 411 10.89 -1.11 16.36
N PHE A 412 10.89 -0.22 17.35
CA PHE A 412 10.05 0.96 17.42
C PHE A 412 10.91 2.21 17.59
N GLN A 413 11.06 2.97 16.49
CA GLN A 413 12.01 4.07 16.41
C GLN A 413 11.42 5.28 15.67
N GLY A 414 11.90 6.47 15.98
CA GLY A 414 11.63 7.69 15.21
C GLY A 414 10.16 7.92 14.85
N ARG A 415 9.93 8.58 13.72
CA ARG A 415 8.58 8.87 13.18
C ARG A 415 7.98 7.64 12.50
N THR A 416 6.67 7.43 12.69
CA THR A 416 5.94 6.35 12.01
C THR A 416 5.95 6.55 10.49
N GLU A 417 6.17 5.48 9.75
CA GLU A 417 6.02 5.45 8.30
C GLU A 417 4.55 5.52 7.88
N MET A 418 4.21 6.35 6.90
CA MET A 418 2.94 6.33 6.20
C MET A 418 2.95 5.24 5.11
N GLY A 419 1.82 4.56 4.92
CA GLY A 419 1.69 3.48 3.94
C GLY A 419 1.61 2.08 4.54
N PRO A 420 1.36 1.06 3.69
CA PRO A 420 1.04 -0.29 4.15
C PRO A 420 2.27 -1.12 4.55
N ARG A 421 3.48 -0.55 4.49
CA ARG A 421 4.74 -1.25 4.73
C ARG A 421 5.45 -0.71 5.95
N ALA A 422 6.01 -1.61 6.77
CA ALA A 422 6.99 -1.23 7.78
C ALA A 422 8.36 -1.10 7.13
N LEU A 423 9.00 0.03 7.34
CA LEU A 423 10.23 0.43 6.64
C LEU A 423 11.38 0.74 7.63
N GLY A 424 11.35 0.12 8.82
CA GLY A 424 12.42 0.25 9.78
C GLY A 424 12.15 1.21 10.94
N ASN A 425 10.90 1.68 11.12
CA ASN A 425 10.51 2.47 12.29
C ASN A 425 9.42 1.79 13.13
N ARG A 426 8.57 0.98 12.51
CA ARG A 426 7.55 0.15 13.18
C ARG A 426 7.64 -1.28 12.66
N SER A 427 8.80 -1.90 12.89
CA SER A 427 9.20 -3.17 12.31
C SER A 427 9.34 -4.28 13.34
N ILE A 428 9.24 -5.52 12.90
CA ILE A 428 9.79 -6.68 13.59
C ILE A 428 10.97 -7.14 12.74
N VAL A 429 12.11 -7.27 13.36
CA VAL A 429 13.36 -7.69 12.71
C VAL A 429 13.76 -9.09 13.17
N ALA A 430 14.31 -9.88 12.25
CA ALA A 430 14.77 -11.23 12.50
C ALA A 430 15.92 -11.62 11.56
N ASP A 431 16.55 -12.75 11.84
CA ASP A 431 17.65 -13.29 11.05
C ASP A 431 17.14 -13.82 9.69
N PRO A 432 17.61 -13.29 8.54
CA PRO A 432 17.22 -13.78 7.22
C PRO A 432 17.93 -15.06 6.78
N ARG A 433 18.98 -15.50 7.50
CA ARG A 433 19.88 -16.60 7.12
C ARG A 433 19.31 -18.00 7.35
N THR A 434 18.19 -18.12 8.08
CA THR A 434 17.63 -19.42 8.44
C THR A 434 16.13 -19.51 8.16
N GLU A 435 15.67 -20.66 7.63
CA GLU A 435 14.25 -20.95 7.49
C GLU A 435 13.53 -21.02 8.85
N ALA A 436 14.25 -21.37 9.92
CA ALA A 436 13.72 -21.39 11.28
C ALA A 436 13.20 -20.00 11.72
N SER A 437 13.85 -18.91 11.30
CA SER A 437 13.35 -17.54 11.54
C SER A 437 12.04 -17.28 10.83
N LEU A 438 11.90 -17.72 9.57
CA LEU A 438 10.67 -17.66 8.79
C LEU A 438 9.52 -18.37 9.52
N ASP A 439 9.75 -19.61 9.95
CA ASP A 439 8.77 -20.43 10.65
C ASP A 439 8.35 -19.81 11.99
N ARG A 440 9.31 -19.30 12.76
CA ARG A 440 9.03 -18.63 14.03
C ARG A 440 8.17 -17.39 13.84
N VAL A 441 8.51 -16.52 12.89
CA VAL A 441 7.74 -15.30 12.62
C VAL A 441 6.32 -15.65 12.11
N ASN A 442 6.18 -16.63 11.21
CA ASN A 442 4.85 -17.05 10.72
C ASN A 442 4.00 -17.64 11.84
N ARG A 443 4.58 -18.51 12.68
CA ARG A 443 3.86 -19.29 13.67
C ARG A 443 3.53 -18.51 14.93
N TYR A 444 4.48 -17.74 15.46
CA TYR A 444 4.37 -17.12 16.79
C TYR A 444 4.08 -15.62 16.76
N VAL A 445 4.24 -14.97 15.59
CA VAL A 445 4.04 -13.52 15.45
C VAL A 445 2.88 -13.23 14.51
N LYS A 446 2.88 -13.82 13.31
CA LYS A 446 1.88 -13.45 12.29
C LYS A 446 0.70 -14.41 12.21
N HIS A 447 0.77 -15.59 12.79
CA HIS A 447 -0.31 -16.60 12.78
C HIS A 447 -0.93 -16.77 11.40
N ARG A 448 -0.06 -16.92 10.36
CA ARG A 448 -0.48 -16.89 8.96
C ARG A 448 0.04 -18.10 8.18
N GLU A 449 -0.36 -18.16 6.93
CA GLU A 449 -0.02 -19.23 6.00
C GLU A 449 1.50 -19.30 5.77
N GLU A 450 2.11 -20.48 5.88
CA GLU A 450 3.57 -20.74 5.79
C GLU A 450 4.16 -20.36 4.42
N TRP A 451 3.36 -20.41 3.36
CA TRP A 451 3.80 -20.09 2.00
C TRP A 451 4.04 -18.58 1.74
N ARG A 452 3.65 -17.69 2.66
CA ARG A 452 3.84 -16.25 2.49
C ARG A 452 5.28 -15.84 2.80
N PRO A 453 6.02 -15.24 1.84
CA PRO A 453 7.38 -14.79 2.08
C PRO A 453 7.41 -13.55 2.98
N PHE A 454 8.55 -13.33 3.63
CA PHE A 454 8.91 -12.05 4.22
C PHE A 454 9.79 -11.25 3.27
N ALA A 455 10.05 -10.01 3.64
CA ALA A 455 10.86 -9.08 2.88
C ALA A 455 12.15 -8.77 3.65
N PRO A 456 13.30 -8.60 2.99
CA PRO A 456 14.48 -8.09 3.63
C PRO A 456 14.48 -6.55 3.65
N SER A 457 15.08 -5.98 4.70
CA SER A 457 15.73 -4.67 4.61
C SER A 457 17.22 -4.92 4.48
N MET A 458 17.86 -4.30 3.49
CA MET A 458 19.28 -4.50 3.19
C MET A 458 19.97 -3.18 2.91
N LEU A 459 21.28 -3.12 3.17
CA LEU A 459 22.08 -1.95 2.81
C LEU A 459 21.99 -1.71 1.30
N ALA A 460 21.74 -0.47 0.90
CA ALA A 460 21.52 -0.13 -0.50
C ALA A 460 22.71 -0.47 -1.40
N GLU A 461 23.93 -0.28 -0.91
CA GLU A 461 25.18 -0.61 -1.59
C GLU A 461 25.43 -2.11 -1.75
N ALA A 462 24.79 -2.95 -0.92
CA ALA A 462 24.94 -4.40 -0.98
C ALA A 462 23.89 -5.09 -1.88
N MET A 463 22.90 -4.39 -2.40
CA MET A 463 21.84 -5.00 -3.20
C MET A 463 22.37 -5.82 -4.38
N GLY A 464 23.41 -5.35 -5.07
CA GLY A 464 24.02 -6.04 -6.23
C GLY A 464 24.67 -7.38 -5.90
N ASP A 465 25.03 -7.65 -4.63
CA ASP A 465 25.59 -8.92 -4.18
C ASP A 465 24.52 -10.01 -4.01
N PHE A 466 23.25 -9.62 -3.92
CA PHE A 466 22.12 -10.51 -3.68
C PHE A 466 21.12 -10.56 -4.82
N LEU A 467 20.95 -9.47 -5.55
CA LEU A 467 19.87 -9.30 -6.53
C LEU A 467 20.41 -9.18 -7.96
N VAL A 468 19.59 -9.57 -8.90
CA VAL A 468 19.87 -9.41 -10.34
C VAL A 468 19.38 -8.02 -10.75
N ASP A 469 20.27 -7.22 -11.35
CA ASP A 469 20.02 -5.89 -11.91
C ASP A 469 19.15 -4.99 -10.98
N PRO A 470 19.57 -4.78 -9.71
CA PRO A 470 18.76 -4.00 -8.78
C PRO A 470 18.79 -2.51 -9.08
N GLU A 471 17.61 -1.87 -8.99
CA GLU A 471 17.47 -0.44 -8.91
C GLU A 471 17.05 -0.01 -7.47
N PRO A 472 17.13 1.28 -7.10
CA PRO A 472 16.72 1.73 -5.77
C PRO A 472 15.30 1.29 -5.41
N ALA A 473 15.14 0.68 -4.24
CA ALA A 473 13.89 0.13 -3.76
C ALA A 473 13.62 0.47 -2.27
N PRO A 474 13.56 1.76 -1.88
CA PRO A 474 13.49 2.15 -0.47
C PRO A 474 12.16 1.81 0.20
N TYR A 475 11.11 1.41 -0.54
CA TYR A 475 9.74 1.36 -0.06
C TYR A 475 9.05 -0.02 -0.16
N MET A 476 9.78 -1.10 -0.46
CA MET A 476 9.21 -2.46 -0.58
C MET A 476 8.06 -2.57 -1.60
N VAL A 477 8.10 -1.83 -2.70
CA VAL A 477 7.09 -1.84 -3.78
C VAL A 477 7.60 -2.46 -5.08
N LYS A 478 8.85 -2.90 -5.11
CA LYS A 478 9.52 -3.56 -6.23
C LYS A 478 9.98 -4.96 -5.85
N THR A 479 10.00 -5.88 -6.79
CA THR A 479 10.45 -7.26 -6.61
C THR A 479 11.61 -7.55 -7.56
N PHE A 480 12.61 -8.28 -7.10
CA PHE A 480 13.81 -8.66 -7.86
C PHE A 480 14.06 -10.16 -7.78
N ASP A 481 14.70 -10.72 -8.78
CA ASP A 481 15.25 -12.08 -8.71
C ASP A 481 16.45 -12.10 -7.78
N VAL A 482 16.48 -13.08 -6.89
CA VAL A 482 17.66 -13.33 -6.05
C VAL A 482 18.66 -14.15 -6.82
N ARG A 483 19.92 -13.69 -6.85
CA ARG A 483 21.04 -14.42 -7.50
C ARG A 483 21.14 -15.84 -6.95
N ALA A 484 21.37 -16.80 -7.81
CA ALA A 484 21.38 -18.21 -7.43
C ALA A 484 22.40 -18.53 -6.31
N ASP A 485 23.55 -17.84 -6.31
CA ASP A 485 24.61 -17.97 -5.30
C ASP A 485 24.33 -17.24 -3.98
N ALA A 486 23.27 -16.42 -3.93
CA ALA A 486 22.88 -15.67 -2.75
C ALA A 486 21.65 -16.25 -2.02
N ARG A 487 20.87 -17.14 -2.66
CA ARG A 487 19.62 -17.68 -2.10
C ARG A 487 19.81 -18.36 -0.75
N ASP A 488 20.88 -19.16 -0.64
CA ASP A 488 21.19 -19.90 0.59
C ASP A 488 21.74 -18.99 1.72
N ARG A 489 22.06 -17.72 1.40
CA ARG A 489 22.52 -16.74 2.40
C ARG A 489 21.35 -16.02 3.08
N ILE A 490 20.19 -15.93 2.44
CA ILE A 490 19.00 -15.21 2.93
C ILE A 490 17.70 -16.00 2.71
N PRO A 491 17.63 -17.32 2.99
CA PRO A 491 16.51 -18.17 2.62
C PRO A 491 15.16 -17.71 3.23
N ALA A 492 15.14 -17.11 4.40
CA ALA A 492 13.93 -16.66 5.08
C ALA A 492 13.18 -15.53 4.34
N VAL A 493 13.84 -14.85 3.41
CA VAL A 493 13.29 -13.68 2.68
C VAL A 493 13.25 -13.88 1.17
N VAL A 494 13.52 -15.10 0.70
CA VAL A 494 13.37 -15.51 -0.71
C VAL A 494 12.03 -16.22 -0.88
N HIS A 495 11.28 -15.86 -1.90
CA HIS A 495 10.02 -16.54 -2.21
C HIS A 495 10.31 -17.96 -2.73
N PRO A 496 9.83 -19.03 -2.05
CA PRO A 496 10.26 -20.40 -2.34
C PRO A 496 9.88 -20.87 -3.76
N ALA A 497 8.76 -20.38 -4.31
CA ALA A 497 8.24 -20.87 -5.58
C ALA A 497 8.96 -20.26 -6.80
N ASP A 498 9.44 -19.01 -6.73
CA ASP A 498 10.01 -18.33 -7.90
C ASP A 498 11.39 -17.69 -7.66
N GLY A 499 11.93 -17.78 -6.45
CA GLY A 499 13.27 -17.28 -6.12
C GLY A 499 13.41 -15.76 -6.14
N THR A 500 12.30 -15.02 -6.00
CA THR A 500 12.30 -13.56 -5.94
C THR A 500 12.25 -13.04 -4.51
N THR A 501 12.57 -11.76 -4.33
CA THR A 501 12.38 -11.04 -3.06
C THR A 501 11.89 -9.62 -3.30
N ARG A 502 11.30 -9.01 -2.27
CA ARG A 502 10.79 -7.63 -2.28
C ARG A 502 11.54 -6.78 -1.26
N PRO A 503 12.74 -6.31 -1.58
CA PRO A 503 13.62 -5.65 -0.63
C PRO A 503 13.16 -4.23 -0.28
N GLN A 504 13.65 -3.77 0.88
CA GLN A 504 13.86 -2.37 1.17
C GLN A 504 15.37 -2.08 1.04
N SER A 505 15.75 -1.14 0.17
CA SER A 505 17.11 -0.60 0.18
C SER A 505 17.22 0.50 1.24
N VAL A 506 18.10 0.31 2.21
CA VAL A 506 18.31 1.25 3.32
C VAL A 506 19.58 2.03 3.08
N ARG A 507 19.47 3.37 3.08
CA ARG A 507 20.59 4.30 3.04
C ARG A 507 20.73 5.00 4.38
N ARG A 508 21.96 5.32 4.77
CA ARG A 508 22.25 5.99 6.04
C ARG A 508 21.56 7.35 6.15
N GLU A 509 21.45 8.07 5.05
CA GLU A 509 20.82 9.41 5.01
C GLU A 509 19.31 9.34 5.26
N GLN A 510 18.66 8.23 4.91
CA GLN A 510 17.20 8.06 5.04
C GLN A 510 16.80 7.59 6.44
N ASN A 511 17.57 6.67 7.02
CA ASN A 511 17.31 6.11 8.34
C ASN A 511 18.62 5.66 8.98
N PRO A 512 19.38 6.58 9.65
CA PRO A 512 20.70 6.29 10.19
C PRO A 512 20.70 5.11 11.17
N LEU A 513 19.77 5.10 12.12
CA LEU A 513 19.74 4.10 13.17
C LEU A 513 19.38 2.69 12.65
N TYR A 514 18.48 2.62 11.66
CA TYR A 514 18.14 1.35 11.05
C TYR A 514 19.25 0.84 10.11
N TYR A 515 19.96 1.76 9.47
CA TYR A 515 21.16 1.44 8.72
C TYR A 515 22.23 0.85 9.66
N ASP A 516 22.49 1.50 10.82
CA ASP A 516 23.47 1.04 11.81
C ASP A 516 23.14 -0.34 12.35
N LEU A 517 21.85 -0.67 12.55
CA LEU A 517 21.41 -2.02 12.94
C LEU A 517 21.79 -3.06 11.87
N ILE A 518 21.53 -2.77 10.59
CA ILE A 518 21.81 -3.71 9.50
C ILE A 518 23.34 -3.84 9.29
N ASP A 519 24.08 -2.76 9.44
CA ASP A 519 25.54 -2.71 9.32
C ASP A 519 26.19 -3.54 10.45
N ALA A 520 25.77 -3.33 11.70
CA ALA A 520 26.21 -4.13 12.84
C ALA A 520 25.88 -5.62 12.67
N PHE A 521 24.71 -5.96 12.14
CA PHE A 521 24.35 -7.33 11.82
C PHE A 521 25.26 -7.90 10.70
N ALA A 522 25.61 -7.08 9.72
CA ALA A 522 26.54 -7.48 8.66
C ALA A 522 27.95 -7.74 9.18
N GLU A 523 28.44 -6.92 10.12
CA GLU A 523 29.74 -7.16 10.78
C GLU A 523 29.79 -8.48 11.54
N LEU A 524 28.68 -8.86 12.21
CA LEU A 524 28.59 -10.11 12.97
C LEU A 524 28.44 -11.35 12.07
N THR A 525 27.75 -11.22 10.93
CA THR A 525 27.24 -12.38 10.18
C THR A 525 27.75 -12.49 8.76
N GLY A 526 28.29 -11.42 8.20
CA GLY A 526 28.67 -11.30 6.79
C GLY A 526 27.45 -11.12 5.85
N VAL A 527 26.24 -10.85 6.39
CA VAL A 527 25.00 -10.65 5.61
C VAL A 527 24.42 -9.27 5.88
N PRO A 528 24.55 -8.30 4.96
CA PRO A 528 24.07 -6.92 5.10
C PRO A 528 22.56 -6.79 4.86
N ALA A 529 21.78 -7.62 5.54
CA ALA A 529 20.33 -7.66 5.43
C ALA A 529 19.70 -8.26 6.70
N VAL A 530 18.51 -7.81 7.05
CA VAL A 530 17.64 -8.41 8.08
C VAL A 530 16.28 -8.73 7.49
N LEU A 531 15.59 -9.75 8.01
CA LEU A 531 14.17 -9.95 7.75
C LEU A 531 13.40 -8.80 8.40
N ASN A 532 12.51 -8.15 7.63
CA ASN A 532 11.66 -7.07 8.09
C ASN A 532 10.18 -7.39 7.83
N THR A 533 9.37 -7.29 8.86
CA THR A 533 7.91 -7.34 8.76
C THR A 533 7.28 -6.28 9.65
N SER A 534 6.01 -5.93 9.38
CA SER A 534 5.29 -4.90 10.13
C SER A 534 5.13 -5.26 11.61
N PHE A 535 5.31 -4.27 12.49
CA PHE A 535 5.05 -4.47 13.92
C PHE A 535 3.55 -4.31 14.20
N ASN A 536 2.82 -5.41 14.16
CA ASN A 536 1.40 -5.52 14.50
C ASN A 536 1.03 -6.99 14.69
N ASP A 537 0.01 -7.25 15.47
CA ASP A 537 -0.64 -8.56 15.50
C ASP A 537 -1.51 -8.77 14.24
N ASN A 538 -1.91 -10.02 14.01
CA ASN A 538 -2.69 -10.40 12.83
C ASN A 538 -4.06 -9.67 12.80
N GLY A 539 -4.29 -8.94 11.72
CA GLY A 539 -5.54 -8.19 11.49
C GLY A 539 -5.58 -6.80 12.12
N GLU A 540 -4.59 -6.41 12.92
CA GLU A 540 -4.45 -5.06 13.47
C GLU A 540 -3.66 -4.13 12.50
N PRO A 541 -3.85 -2.80 12.59
CA PRO A 541 -2.92 -1.83 11.99
C PRO A 541 -1.52 -1.94 12.59
N ILE A 542 -0.51 -1.46 11.87
CA ILE A 542 0.85 -1.30 12.42
C ILE A 542 0.78 -0.44 13.69
N VAL A 543 1.58 -0.77 14.71
CA VAL A 543 1.62 -0.01 15.97
C VAL A 543 2.03 1.45 15.72
N ASN A 544 1.40 2.36 16.42
CA ASN A 544 1.70 3.78 16.34
C ASN A 544 2.23 4.32 17.67
N ARG A 545 1.60 3.96 18.79
CA ARG A 545 1.94 4.44 20.14
C ARG A 545 2.80 3.44 20.90
N PRO A 546 3.67 3.88 21.85
CA PRO A 546 4.45 2.98 22.68
C PRO A 546 3.61 1.93 23.42
N ALA A 547 2.43 2.32 23.92
CA ALA A 547 1.53 1.40 24.62
C ALA A 547 1.02 0.25 23.72
N GLU A 548 0.87 0.49 22.42
CA GLU A 548 0.47 -0.52 21.45
C GLU A 548 1.64 -1.48 21.18
N ALA A 549 2.85 -0.94 21.00
CA ALA A 549 4.06 -1.75 20.84
C ALA A 549 4.30 -2.65 22.05
N ILE A 550 4.09 -2.13 23.25
CA ILE A 550 4.19 -2.89 24.51
C ILE A 550 3.12 -3.99 24.58
N LYS A 551 1.86 -3.66 24.27
CA LYS A 551 0.77 -4.63 24.21
C LYS A 551 1.08 -5.78 23.27
N ASP A 552 1.47 -5.44 22.05
CA ASP A 552 1.76 -6.42 21.00
C ASP A 552 3.00 -7.24 21.32
N PHE A 553 4.05 -6.63 21.93
CA PHE A 553 5.23 -7.35 22.40
C PHE A 553 4.87 -8.48 23.38
N PHE A 554 4.04 -8.20 24.40
CA PHE A 554 3.62 -9.22 25.35
C PHE A 554 2.58 -10.20 24.78
N GLY A 555 1.80 -9.78 23.78
CA GLY A 555 0.78 -10.62 23.12
C GLY A 555 1.33 -11.57 22.05
N MET A 556 2.50 -11.28 21.49
CA MET A 556 3.12 -12.05 20.42
C MET A 556 4.35 -12.83 20.90
N GLY A 557 4.87 -13.72 20.05
CA GLY A 557 6.09 -14.52 20.31
C GLY A 557 7.40 -13.78 20.07
N LEU A 558 7.48 -12.46 20.37
CA LEU A 558 8.71 -11.70 20.32
C LEU A 558 9.56 -11.99 21.55
N ASP A 559 10.88 -11.99 21.39
CA ASP A 559 11.85 -12.22 22.47
C ASP A 559 12.18 -10.90 23.19
N ALA A 560 12.37 -9.82 22.42
CA ALA A 560 12.65 -8.48 22.94
C ALA A 560 11.91 -7.40 22.13
N VAL A 561 11.83 -6.20 22.68
CA VAL A 561 11.41 -5.00 21.95
C VAL A 561 12.35 -3.83 22.27
N ALA A 562 12.83 -3.17 21.22
CA ALA A 562 13.62 -1.95 21.29
C ALA A 562 12.71 -0.73 21.03
N LEU A 563 12.61 0.16 22.01
CA LEU A 563 11.81 1.38 21.99
C LEU A 563 12.76 2.58 22.18
N ASN A 564 13.18 3.24 21.13
CA ASN A 564 14.32 4.17 21.12
C ASN A 564 15.58 3.48 21.66
N ASP A 565 16.21 4.03 22.70
CA ASP A 565 17.38 3.45 23.40
C ASP A 565 17.02 2.46 24.53
N ILE A 566 15.73 2.14 24.68
CA ILE A 566 15.20 1.25 25.71
C ILE A 566 15.01 -0.15 25.15
N LEU A 567 15.50 -1.15 25.88
CA LEU A 567 15.26 -2.57 25.62
C LEU A 567 14.36 -3.17 26.70
N VAL A 568 13.32 -3.85 26.27
CA VAL A 568 12.42 -4.63 27.13
C VAL A 568 12.51 -6.10 26.74
N GLU A 569 12.67 -6.95 27.74
CA GLU A 569 12.73 -8.41 27.58
C GLU A 569 11.57 -9.07 28.34
N LYS A 570 11.14 -10.23 27.87
CA LYS A 570 10.18 -11.02 28.64
C LYS A 570 10.87 -11.65 29.86
N PRO A 571 10.21 -11.67 31.04
CA PRO A 571 10.74 -12.37 32.18
C PRO A 571 11.06 -13.83 31.82
N VAL A 572 12.27 -14.28 32.17
CA VAL A 572 12.60 -15.70 32.05
C VAL A 572 11.70 -16.45 33.02
N THR A 573 10.70 -17.16 32.50
CA THR A 573 9.93 -18.10 33.31
C THR A 573 10.79 -19.35 33.45
N ASP A 574 11.36 -19.56 34.64
CA ASP A 574 11.92 -20.86 35.01
C ASP A 574 10.82 -21.91 34.84
N GLY A 575 10.94 -22.74 33.77
CA GLY A 575 10.00 -23.79 33.39
C GLY A 575 9.98 -24.98 34.36
#